data_673139f312aedc7847ac5179f3b045d2
#
_entry.id   673139f312aedc7847ac5179f3b045d2
#
_cell.length_a   1.000
_cell.length_b   1.000
_cell.length_c   1.000
_cell.angle_alpha   90.00
_cell.angle_beta   90.00
_cell.angle_gamma   90.00
#
_symmetry.space_group_name_H-M   'P 1'
#
loop_
_entity.id
_entity.type
_entity.pdbx_description
1 polymer ?
#
loop_
_entity_poly.entity_id
_entity_poly.type
_entity_poly.pdbx_seq_one_letter_code
_entity_poly.pdbx_strand_id
1 'polypeptide(L)'
;MVVCLFSACNDDDDDKIPQGPAITYAGKLPSRIGDYTFVYDDNNRCTQVKNNSYVYGEIDYDKGVVIMDDEEAKVSFNSDGYVTGISASWNYNEDGYSYKGSGKISFSYNGNGQLVSYTESSSESGKEDGESFSSQGSYKATYTWKDGNLIKVVTKEESTEDEEKYEYGSTCTIEYGEEKNELGQYTLGQAKVLDMEDADVFALGKASAYFPVSYTEEYYEKDSEQNYENEYSENMTYVLNTDKTIKTEYINGSPYSYSYVAIDNDSDNLKVRSLLPSDKKNLNLRSFFIRHHGRK
;
A
#
# COMPACT_ATOMS: atom_id res chain seq x y z
N MET A 1 8.72 18.28 -33.49
CA MET A 1 9.58 17.09 -33.40
C MET A 1 10.87 17.53 -32.74
N VAL A 2 10.97 17.42 -31.42
CA VAL A 2 12.18 17.72 -30.65
C VAL A 2 12.60 16.40 -30.01
N VAL A 3 13.67 15.84 -30.52
CA VAL A 3 14.31 14.64 -30.00
C VAL A 3 15.32 15.13 -28.96
N CYS A 4 15.04 14.91 -27.68
CA CYS A 4 16.08 15.02 -26.65
C CYS A 4 16.79 13.67 -26.51
N LEU A 5 17.94 13.58 -27.15
CA LEU A 5 18.92 12.53 -26.92
C LEU A 5 19.63 12.82 -25.59
N PHE A 6 19.32 12.05 -24.55
CA PHE A 6 20.21 11.95 -23.39
C PHE A 6 21.24 10.87 -23.67
N SER A 7 22.42 11.30 -24.04
CA SER A 7 23.63 10.49 -24.02
C SER A 7 24.11 10.43 -22.58
N ALA A 8 23.92 9.30 -21.91
CA ALA A 8 24.59 8.99 -20.67
C ALA A 8 25.51 7.78 -20.93
N CYS A 9 26.75 8.07 -21.23
CA CYS A 9 27.84 7.16 -20.95
C CYS A 9 28.47 7.62 -19.65
N ASN A 10 28.36 6.84 -18.63
CA ASN A 10 29.38 6.69 -17.60
C ASN A 10 29.26 5.28 -17.04
N ASP A 11 30.28 4.49 -17.32
CA ASP A 11 30.57 3.22 -16.67
C ASP A 11 30.93 3.50 -15.22
N ASP A 12 30.04 3.16 -14.32
CA ASP A 12 30.31 2.68 -12.96
C ASP A 12 29.05 1.91 -12.57
N ASP A 13 29.17 0.58 -12.60
CA ASP A 13 28.16 -0.39 -12.17
C ASP A 13 27.96 -0.34 -10.64
N ASP A 14 27.46 0.73 -10.16
CA ASP A 14 26.69 0.74 -8.90
C ASP A 14 25.23 0.54 -9.28
N ASP A 15 24.65 -0.60 -8.91
CA ASP A 15 23.22 -0.91 -8.95
C ASP A 15 22.44 0.14 -8.13
N LYS A 16 22.32 1.36 -8.67
CA LYS A 16 21.54 2.43 -8.03
C LYS A 16 20.08 2.03 -8.11
N ILE A 17 19.51 1.69 -6.98
CA ILE A 17 18.07 1.51 -6.84
C ILE A 17 17.39 2.75 -7.40
N PRO A 18 16.45 2.60 -8.36
CA PRO A 18 15.75 3.73 -8.95
C PRO A 18 15.12 4.60 -7.88
N GLN A 19 15.32 5.90 -7.97
CA GLN A 19 14.67 6.82 -7.05
C GLN A 19 13.18 6.80 -7.35
N GLY A 20 12.37 6.39 -6.38
CA GLY A 20 10.91 6.39 -6.48
C GLY A 20 10.37 7.78 -6.78
N PRO A 21 9.18 7.90 -7.40
CA PRO A 21 8.58 9.20 -7.64
C PRO A 21 8.32 9.90 -6.30
N ALA A 22 8.87 11.09 -6.15
CA ALA A 22 8.49 11.96 -5.04
C ALA A 22 7.01 12.31 -5.20
N ILE A 23 6.17 11.94 -4.23
CA ILE A 23 4.75 12.29 -4.24
C ILE A 23 4.62 13.74 -3.76
N THR A 24 4.69 14.69 -4.70
CA THR A 24 4.61 16.12 -4.37
C THR A 24 3.34 16.74 -4.90
N TYR A 25 2.65 17.50 -4.06
CA TYR A 25 1.44 18.22 -4.41
C TYR A 25 1.65 19.73 -4.25
N ALA A 26 1.65 20.47 -5.34
CA ALA A 26 1.92 21.91 -5.35
C ALA A 26 3.23 22.29 -4.62
N GLY A 27 4.30 21.49 -4.77
CA GLY A 27 5.57 21.69 -4.08
C GLY A 27 5.56 21.37 -2.59
N LYS A 28 4.61 20.56 -2.14
CA LYS A 28 4.47 20.08 -0.77
C LYS A 28 4.37 18.55 -0.73
N LEU A 29 4.75 17.96 0.41
CA LEU A 29 4.58 16.56 0.70
C LEU A 29 3.41 16.38 1.68
N PRO A 30 2.54 15.38 1.52
CA PRO A 30 1.55 15.04 2.53
C PRO A 30 2.27 14.60 3.81
N SER A 31 2.05 15.29 4.92
CA SER A 31 2.62 14.91 6.22
C SER A 31 1.63 14.10 7.04
N ARG A 32 0.32 14.28 6.77
CA ARG A 32 -0.75 13.55 7.43
C ARG A 32 -1.97 13.44 6.52
N ILE A 33 -2.58 12.28 6.51
CA ILE A 33 -3.87 12.00 5.85
C ILE A 33 -4.73 11.20 6.84
N GLY A 34 -5.76 11.85 7.41
CA GLY A 34 -6.55 11.25 8.49
C GLY A 34 -5.66 10.88 9.69
N ASP A 35 -5.59 9.61 10.03
CA ASP A 35 -4.75 9.07 11.10
C ASP A 35 -3.36 8.65 10.65
N TYR A 36 -3.08 8.64 9.34
CA TYR A 36 -1.79 8.26 8.77
C TYR A 36 -0.82 9.44 8.76
N THR A 37 0.40 9.23 9.24
CA THR A 37 1.51 10.17 9.20
C THR A 37 2.62 9.61 8.31
N PHE A 38 3.17 10.45 7.44
CA PHE A 38 4.19 10.08 6.46
C PHE A 38 5.54 10.69 6.86
N VAL A 39 6.59 9.89 6.72
CA VAL A 39 7.99 10.29 6.94
C VAL A 39 8.73 10.19 5.61
N TYR A 40 9.61 11.13 5.35
CA TYR A 40 10.34 11.23 4.09
C TYR A 40 11.85 11.28 4.34
N ASP A 41 12.62 10.78 3.39
CA ASP A 41 14.07 10.96 3.34
C ASP A 41 14.48 12.31 2.70
N ASP A 42 15.78 12.55 2.64
CA ASP A 42 16.34 13.78 2.04
C ASP A 42 16.08 13.89 0.52
N ASN A 43 15.68 12.81 -0.14
CA ASN A 43 15.26 12.77 -1.55
C ASN A 43 13.75 12.92 -1.73
N ASN A 44 13.00 13.25 -0.67
CA ASN A 44 11.54 13.34 -0.64
C ASN A 44 10.82 12.01 -0.95
N ARG A 45 11.47 10.86 -0.76
CA ARG A 45 10.86 9.55 -0.90
C ARG A 45 10.19 9.18 0.44
N CYS A 46 8.96 8.68 0.39
CA CYS A 46 8.27 8.22 1.59
C CYS A 46 8.97 6.97 2.14
N THR A 47 9.57 7.07 3.30
CA THR A 47 10.28 5.96 3.96
C THR A 47 9.43 5.25 4.99
N GLN A 48 8.42 5.92 5.56
CA GLN A 48 7.63 5.33 6.62
C GLN A 48 6.20 5.88 6.63
N VAL A 49 5.24 5.02 6.89
CA VAL A 49 3.85 5.37 7.18
C VAL A 49 3.52 4.88 8.58
N LYS A 50 2.85 5.74 9.36
CA LYS A 50 2.42 5.46 10.74
C LYS A 50 0.94 5.73 10.87
N ASN A 51 0.23 4.90 11.61
CA ASN A 51 -1.14 5.15 12.05
C ASN A 51 -1.16 5.16 13.57
N ASN A 52 -1.30 6.35 14.17
CA ASN A 52 -1.24 6.55 15.61
C ASN A 52 0.01 5.93 16.27
N SER A 53 -0.13 4.74 16.87
CA SER A 53 0.96 4.00 17.53
C SER A 53 1.57 2.88 16.68
N TYR A 54 1.04 2.63 15.47
CA TYR A 54 1.54 1.60 14.56
C TYR A 54 2.53 2.19 13.55
N VAL A 55 3.64 1.50 13.36
CA VAL A 55 4.56 1.71 12.24
C VAL A 55 4.39 0.52 11.30
N TYR A 56 3.97 0.80 10.08
CA TYR A 56 3.67 -0.25 9.10
C TYR A 56 4.91 -0.83 8.41
N GLY A 57 6.04 -0.23 8.62
CA GLY A 57 7.31 -0.61 8.05
C GLY A 57 8.12 0.62 7.67
N GLU A 58 9.39 0.44 7.50
CA GLU A 58 10.32 1.47 7.06
C GLU A 58 11.05 0.99 5.81
N ILE A 59 10.94 1.73 4.70
CA ILE A 59 11.67 1.42 3.47
C ILE A 59 13.08 2.02 3.55
N ASP A 60 14.09 1.16 3.52
CA ASP A 60 15.47 1.53 3.24
C ASP A 60 15.71 1.38 1.73
N TYR A 61 15.61 2.49 1.01
CA TYR A 61 15.78 2.49 -0.45
C TYR A 61 17.21 2.14 -0.87
N ASP A 62 18.20 2.42 -0.03
CA ASP A 62 19.61 2.18 -0.36
C ASP A 62 19.96 0.70 -0.24
N LYS A 63 19.29 -0.01 0.68
CA LYS A 63 19.42 -1.47 0.81
C LYS A 63 18.40 -2.26 -0.01
N GLY A 64 17.32 -1.61 -0.47
CA GLY A 64 16.21 -2.29 -1.14
C GLY A 64 15.44 -3.24 -0.23
N VAL A 65 15.18 -2.81 0.99
CA VAL A 65 14.44 -3.59 2.00
C VAL A 65 13.33 -2.78 2.65
N VAL A 66 12.29 -3.47 3.12
CA VAL A 66 11.35 -2.94 4.13
C VAL A 66 11.71 -3.58 5.46
N ILE A 67 11.86 -2.76 6.48
CA ILE A 67 12.17 -3.17 7.84
C ILE A 67 10.87 -3.18 8.64
N MET A 68 10.53 -4.32 9.24
CA MET A 68 9.35 -4.53 10.07
C MET A 68 9.77 -5.28 11.32
N ASP A 69 9.64 -4.65 12.48
CA ASP A 69 10.01 -5.23 13.79
C ASP A 69 11.40 -5.88 13.81
N ASP A 70 12.41 -5.19 13.27
CA ASP A 70 13.80 -5.65 13.13
C ASP A 70 14.01 -6.81 12.10
N GLU A 71 12.98 -7.23 11.38
CA GLU A 71 13.05 -8.19 10.28
C GLU A 71 13.07 -7.46 8.92
N GLU A 72 13.78 -7.99 7.95
CA GLU A 72 13.93 -7.39 6.62
C GLU A 72 13.21 -8.19 5.54
N ALA A 73 12.34 -7.51 4.77
CA ALA A 73 11.79 -8.03 3.52
C ALA A 73 12.47 -7.35 2.32
N LYS A 74 12.78 -8.13 1.27
CA LYS A 74 13.36 -7.58 0.04
C LYS A 74 12.32 -6.80 -0.75
N VAL A 75 12.69 -5.62 -1.24
CA VAL A 75 11.88 -4.78 -2.11
C VAL A 75 12.49 -4.73 -3.50
N SER A 76 11.64 -4.80 -4.52
CA SER A 76 12.01 -4.62 -5.92
C SER A 76 11.32 -3.38 -6.49
N PHE A 77 12.01 -2.68 -7.39
CA PHE A 77 11.52 -1.46 -8.03
C PHE A 77 11.59 -1.60 -9.55
N ASN A 78 10.76 -0.86 -10.28
CA ASN A 78 10.92 -0.67 -11.72
C ASN A 78 11.82 0.55 -12.02
N SER A 79 12.07 0.82 -13.31
CA SER A 79 12.88 1.96 -13.76
C SER A 79 12.30 3.33 -13.37
N ASP A 80 10.99 3.41 -13.10
CA ASP A 80 10.31 4.63 -12.67
C ASP A 80 10.33 4.79 -11.14
N GLY A 81 10.89 3.79 -10.41
CA GLY A 81 11.01 3.76 -8.97
C GLY A 81 9.76 3.29 -8.21
N TYR A 82 8.74 2.80 -8.91
CA TYR A 82 7.60 2.17 -8.23
C TYR A 82 8.00 0.82 -7.66
N VAL A 83 7.52 0.50 -6.46
CA VAL A 83 7.66 -0.82 -5.87
C VAL A 83 6.95 -1.86 -6.76
N THR A 84 7.66 -2.89 -7.16
CA THR A 84 7.11 -3.99 -8.00
C THR A 84 7.00 -5.30 -7.25
N GLY A 85 7.62 -5.42 -6.09
CA GLY A 85 7.52 -6.61 -5.27
C GLY A 85 8.12 -6.45 -3.90
N ILE A 86 7.57 -7.22 -2.96
CA ILE A 86 8.08 -7.39 -1.60
C ILE A 86 8.13 -8.89 -1.34
N SER A 87 9.21 -9.40 -0.75
CA SER A 87 9.32 -10.82 -0.42
C SER A 87 10.13 -11.06 0.85
N ALA A 88 9.68 -12.01 1.65
CA ALA A 88 10.34 -12.43 2.88
C ALA A 88 10.21 -13.92 3.13
N SER A 89 11.04 -14.41 4.05
CA SER A 89 10.93 -15.74 4.63
C SER A 89 11.20 -15.63 6.12
N TRP A 90 10.48 -16.38 6.92
CA TRP A 90 10.63 -16.40 8.36
C TRP A 90 10.80 -17.82 8.87
N ASN A 91 11.48 -17.94 10.01
CA ASN A 91 11.68 -19.21 10.69
C ASN A 91 11.75 -18.94 12.19
N TYR A 92 10.85 -19.55 12.92
CA TYR A 92 10.75 -19.42 14.37
C TYR A 92 10.84 -20.78 15.03
N ASN A 93 11.58 -20.87 16.14
CA ASN A 93 11.73 -22.10 16.89
C ASN A 93 11.96 -21.77 18.38
N GLU A 94 10.92 -21.97 19.18
CA GLU A 94 10.94 -21.86 20.63
C GLU A 94 10.26 -23.08 21.26
N ASP A 95 10.35 -23.24 22.57
CA ASP A 95 9.81 -24.37 23.30
C ASP A 95 8.29 -24.54 23.03
N GLY A 96 7.92 -25.65 22.39
CA GLY A 96 6.54 -25.97 22.03
C GLY A 96 6.07 -25.43 20.68
N TYR A 97 6.79 -24.46 20.09
CA TYR A 97 6.38 -23.79 18.85
C TYR A 97 7.52 -23.78 17.84
N SER A 98 7.26 -24.27 16.65
CA SER A 98 8.18 -24.11 15.53
C SER A 98 7.42 -23.88 14.25
N TYR A 99 7.76 -22.83 13.49
CA TYR A 99 7.15 -22.60 12.20
C TYR A 99 8.14 -21.95 11.25
N LYS A 100 7.96 -22.21 9.97
CA LYS A 100 8.67 -21.59 8.87
C LYS A 100 7.67 -21.20 7.77
N GLY A 101 7.92 -20.08 7.12
CA GLY A 101 7.07 -19.61 6.05
C GLY A 101 7.79 -18.69 5.09
N SER A 102 7.07 -18.31 4.07
CA SER A 102 7.47 -17.30 3.11
C SER A 102 6.28 -16.55 2.58
N GLY A 103 6.49 -15.28 2.21
CA GLY A 103 5.49 -14.43 1.59
C GLY A 103 6.08 -13.66 0.41
N LYS A 104 5.22 -13.39 -0.56
CA LYS A 104 5.55 -12.59 -1.74
C LYS A 104 4.38 -11.73 -2.16
N ILE A 105 4.65 -10.45 -2.36
CA ILE A 105 3.74 -9.47 -2.96
C ILE A 105 4.31 -9.04 -4.31
N SER A 106 3.44 -8.79 -5.29
CA SER A 106 3.85 -8.25 -6.58
C SER A 106 2.84 -7.20 -7.06
N PHE A 107 3.38 -6.11 -7.61
CA PHE A 107 2.62 -4.99 -8.15
C PHE A 107 2.94 -4.82 -9.64
N SER A 108 1.93 -4.50 -10.45
CA SER A 108 2.12 -4.21 -11.87
C SER A 108 1.45 -2.88 -12.22
N TYR A 109 2.12 -2.11 -13.07
CA TYR A 109 1.67 -0.79 -13.49
C TYR A 109 1.53 -0.74 -15.01
N ASN A 110 0.58 0.06 -15.51
CA ASN A 110 0.48 0.36 -16.93
C ASN A 110 1.51 1.44 -17.35
N GLY A 111 1.58 1.72 -18.66
CA GLY A 111 2.49 2.74 -19.21
C GLY A 111 2.24 4.18 -18.72
N ASN A 112 1.13 4.42 -18.03
CA ASN A 112 0.83 5.70 -17.38
C ASN A 112 1.28 5.75 -15.92
N GLY A 113 1.85 4.67 -15.36
CA GLY A 113 2.22 4.56 -13.96
C GLY A 113 1.04 4.29 -13.02
N GLN A 114 -0.10 3.82 -13.53
CA GLN A 114 -1.26 3.44 -12.74
C GLN A 114 -1.18 1.95 -12.38
N LEU A 115 -1.47 1.61 -11.12
CA LEU A 115 -1.49 0.22 -10.65
C LEU A 115 -2.61 -0.55 -11.37
N VAL A 116 -2.28 -1.69 -11.98
CA VAL A 116 -3.24 -2.55 -12.71
C VAL A 116 -3.41 -3.93 -12.10
N SER A 117 -2.47 -4.36 -11.27
CA SER A 117 -2.56 -5.64 -10.57
C SER A 117 -1.77 -5.63 -9.29
N TYR A 118 -2.33 -6.26 -8.28
CA TYR A 118 -1.70 -6.65 -7.03
C TYR A 118 -1.87 -8.14 -6.84
N THR A 119 -0.84 -8.84 -6.42
CA THR A 119 -0.93 -10.25 -6.06
C THR A 119 -0.11 -10.50 -4.81
N GLU A 120 -0.66 -11.28 -3.91
CA GLU A 120 0.03 -11.77 -2.73
C GLU A 120 -0.04 -13.29 -2.68
N SER A 121 0.97 -13.91 -2.12
CA SER A 121 0.98 -15.33 -1.78
C SER A 121 1.79 -15.55 -0.52
N SER A 122 1.31 -16.41 0.35
CA SER A 122 2.02 -16.84 1.55
C SER A 122 1.86 -18.33 1.79
N SER A 123 2.84 -18.91 2.47
CA SER A 123 2.77 -20.29 2.94
C SER A 123 3.49 -20.41 4.27
N GLU A 124 2.91 -21.16 5.17
CA GLU A 124 3.50 -21.47 6.47
C GLU A 124 3.27 -22.94 6.84
N SER A 125 4.21 -23.53 7.54
CA SER A 125 4.06 -24.85 8.15
C SER A 125 4.85 -24.91 9.44
N GLY A 126 4.36 -25.69 10.40
CA GLY A 126 4.99 -25.76 11.70
C GLY A 126 4.41 -26.82 12.62
N LYS A 127 4.74 -26.65 13.89
CA LYS A 127 4.17 -27.42 14.99
C LYS A 127 3.83 -26.47 16.14
N GLU A 128 2.68 -26.70 16.74
CA GLU A 128 2.20 -26.05 17.94
C GLU A 128 1.79 -27.13 18.93
N ASP A 129 2.40 -27.12 20.13
CA ASP A 129 2.18 -28.15 21.17
C ASP A 129 2.29 -29.60 20.69
N GLY A 130 3.16 -29.84 19.68
CA GLY A 130 3.41 -31.15 19.09
C GLY A 130 2.48 -31.53 17.93
N GLU A 131 1.42 -30.78 17.66
CA GLU A 131 0.55 -30.93 16.50
C GLU A 131 1.13 -30.19 15.31
N SER A 132 1.04 -30.80 14.12
CA SER A 132 1.51 -30.16 12.88
C SER A 132 0.40 -29.34 12.27
N PHE A 133 0.72 -28.15 11.76
CA PHE A 133 -0.19 -27.32 10.98
C PHE A 133 0.43 -26.91 9.65
N SER A 134 -0.40 -26.54 8.70
CA SER A 134 0.01 -25.91 7.46
C SER A 134 -1.03 -24.91 6.99
N SER A 135 -0.58 -23.76 6.47
CA SER A 135 -1.45 -22.76 5.84
C SER A 135 -0.86 -22.29 4.53
N GLN A 136 -1.73 -21.96 3.60
CA GLN A 136 -1.40 -21.32 2.34
C GLN A 136 -2.46 -20.27 2.03
N GLY A 137 -2.02 -19.15 1.49
CA GLY A 137 -2.94 -18.12 1.06
C GLY A 137 -2.48 -17.44 -0.21
N SER A 138 -3.46 -16.92 -0.95
CA SER A 138 -3.22 -16.06 -2.09
C SER A 138 -4.29 -14.99 -2.18
N TYR A 139 -3.87 -13.78 -2.51
CA TYR A 139 -4.76 -12.66 -2.79
C TYR A 139 -4.40 -12.07 -4.14
N LYS A 140 -5.43 -11.64 -4.88
CA LYS A 140 -5.28 -10.96 -6.16
C LYS A 140 -6.26 -9.82 -6.27
N ALA A 141 -5.78 -8.62 -6.61
CA ALA A 141 -6.61 -7.50 -7.03
C ALA A 141 -6.28 -7.12 -8.49
N THR A 142 -7.31 -6.74 -9.23
CA THR A 142 -7.20 -6.26 -10.61
C THR A 142 -7.90 -4.92 -10.73
N TYR A 143 -7.20 -3.92 -11.25
CA TYR A 143 -7.63 -2.54 -11.30
C TYR A 143 -7.91 -2.13 -12.75
N THR A 144 -9.12 -1.65 -13.02
CA THR A 144 -9.55 -1.21 -14.37
C THR A 144 -9.60 0.31 -14.41
N TRP A 145 -8.84 0.88 -15.35
CA TRP A 145 -8.75 2.32 -15.56
C TRP A 145 -9.42 2.73 -16.86
N LYS A 146 -10.12 3.85 -16.84
CA LYS A 146 -10.74 4.47 -18.01
C LYS A 146 -10.61 5.99 -17.89
N ASP A 147 -10.17 6.63 -18.97
CA ASP A 147 -10.03 8.11 -19.06
C ASP A 147 -9.23 8.71 -17.87
N GLY A 148 -8.21 7.97 -17.39
CA GLY A 148 -7.39 8.37 -16.25
C GLY A 148 -7.99 8.09 -14.88
N ASN A 149 -9.17 7.49 -14.78
CA ASN A 149 -9.85 7.16 -13.53
C ASN A 149 -9.90 5.66 -13.27
N LEU A 150 -9.71 5.25 -12.02
CA LEU A 150 -9.92 3.89 -11.56
C LEU A 150 -11.43 3.62 -11.46
N ILE A 151 -12.00 2.84 -12.38
CA ILE A 151 -13.46 2.64 -12.43
C ILE A 151 -13.93 1.34 -11.79
N LYS A 152 -13.03 0.37 -11.61
CA LYS A 152 -13.39 -0.94 -11.06
C LYS A 152 -12.18 -1.61 -10.41
N VAL A 153 -12.41 -2.25 -9.27
CA VAL A 153 -11.49 -3.18 -8.62
C VAL A 153 -12.17 -4.53 -8.48
N VAL A 154 -11.46 -5.59 -8.80
CA VAL A 154 -11.93 -6.97 -8.56
C VAL A 154 -10.89 -7.66 -7.71
N THR A 155 -11.30 -8.20 -6.58
CA THR A 155 -10.45 -8.94 -5.65
C THR A 155 -10.83 -10.41 -5.60
N LYS A 156 -9.86 -11.23 -5.31
CA LYS A 156 -10.05 -12.64 -4.98
C LYS A 156 -8.99 -13.07 -3.99
N GLU A 157 -9.44 -13.69 -2.92
CA GLU A 157 -8.61 -14.32 -1.90
C GLU A 157 -8.95 -15.81 -1.83
N GLU A 158 -7.94 -16.63 -1.72
CA GLU A 158 -8.07 -18.06 -1.48
C GLU A 158 -7.10 -18.47 -0.37
N SER A 159 -7.60 -19.13 0.65
CA SER A 159 -6.76 -19.68 1.72
C SER A 159 -7.10 -21.13 2.02
N THR A 160 -6.10 -21.84 2.54
CA THR A 160 -6.23 -23.21 3.02
C THR A 160 -5.52 -23.30 4.36
N GLU A 161 -6.25 -23.74 5.38
CA GLU A 161 -5.73 -23.99 6.73
C GLU A 161 -6.13 -25.42 7.11
N ASP A 162 -5.14 -26.27 7.37
CA ASP A 162 -5.33 -27.69 7.75
C ASP A 162 -6.36 -28.44 6.89
N GLU A 163 -6.29 -28.29 5.55
CA GLU A 163 -7.18 -28.88 4.54
C GLU A 163 -8.53 -28.18 4.36
N GLU A 164 -8.93 -27.25 5.22
CA GLU A 164 -10.12 -26.41 5.02
C GLU A 164 -9.83 -25.29 4.04
N LYS A 165 -10.78 -25.03 3.14
CA LYS A 165 -10.65 -24.01 2.07
C LYS A 165 -11.63 -22.90 2.28
N TYR A 166 -11.12 -21.68 2.11
CA TYR A 166 -11.89 -20.44 2.16
C TYR A 166 -11.67 -19.67 0.87
N GLU A 167 -12.73 -19.07 0.35
CA GLU A 167 -12.67 -18.17 -0.80
C GLU A 167 -13.45 -16.90 -0.45
N TYR A 168 -12.81 -15.77 -0.62
CA TYR A 168 -13.41 -14.44 -0.51
C TYR A 168 -13.14 -13.68 -1.80
N GLY A 169 -14.05 -12.78 -2.18
CA GLY A 169 -13.82 -11.89 -3.31
C GLY A 169 -14.79 -10.74 -3.33
N SER A 170 -14.37 -9.66 -4.01
CA SER A 170 -15.22 -8.50 -4.18
C SER A 170 -15.15 -7.90 -5.58
N THR A 171 -16.15 -7.10 -5.89
CA THR A 171 -16.16 -6.19 -7.02
C THR A 171 -16.55 -4.81 -6.53
N CYS A 172 -15.61 -3.87 -6.59
CA CYS A 172 -15.85 -2.47 -6.28
C CYS A 172 -15.97 -1.66 -7.56
N THR A 173 -17.03 -0.86 -7.66
CA THR A 173 -17.30 0.09 -8.76
C THR A 173 -17.21 1.51 -8.20
N ILE A 174 -16.51 2.42 -8.92
CA ILE A 174 -16.22 3.77 -8.45
C ILE A 174 -16.86 4.79 -9.38
N GLU A 175 -17.53 5.78 -8.79
CA GLU A 175 -18.11 6.92 -9.49
C GLU A 175 -17.33 8.20 -9.21
N TYR A 176 -17.27 9.09 -10.20
CA TYR A 176 -16.51 10.33 -10.15
C TYR A 176 -17.41 11.54 -10.36
N GLY A 177 -17.11 12.62 -9.62
CA GLY A 177 -17.72 13.92 -9.80
C GLY A 177 -17.07 14.73 -10.92
N GLU A 178 -17.43 16.01 -10.99
CA GLU A 178 -16.87 16.96 -11.96
C GLU A 178 -15.56 17.63 -11.46
N GLU A 179 -15.23 17.50 -10.17
CA GLU A 179 -14.03 18.10 -9.57
C GLU A 179 -12.79 17.34 -10.01
N LYS A 180 -11.89 18.04 -10.71
CA LYS A 180 -10.62 17.49 -11.18
C LYS A 180 -9.62 17.35 -10.04
N ASN A 181 -8.94 16.25 -10.02
CA ASN A 181 -7.76 16.02 -9.17
C ASN A 181 -6.51 16.56 -9.90
N GLU A 182 -6.39 17.88 -10.00
CA GLU A 182 -5.34 18.55 -10.79
C GLU A 182 -3.91 18.19 -10.34
N LEU A 183 -3.75 17.86 -9.07
CA LEU A 183 -2.46 17.54 -8.47
C LEU A 183 -2.18 16.02 -8.42
N GLY A 184 -3.14 15.18 -8.82
CA GLY A 184 -3.01 13.73 -8.74
C GLY A 184 -2.88 13.20 -7.31
N GLN A 185 -3.64 13.80 -6.37
CA GLN A 185 -3.60 13.47 -4.97
C GLN A 185 -4.31 12.15 -4.68
N TYR A 186 -3.71 11.31 -3.83
CA TYR A 186 -4.40 10.17 -3.27
C TYR A 186 -5.40 10.60 -2.20
N THR A 187 -6.54 9.94 -2.18
CA THR A 187 -7.60 10.12 -1.18
C THR A 187 -7.69 8.85 -0.32
N LEU A 188 -8.17 8.98 0.91
CA LEU A 188 -8.46 7.82 1.76
C LEU A 188 -9.52 6.92 1.12
N GLY A 189 -10.55 7.51 0.48
CA GLY A 189 -11.54 6.75 -0.25
C GLY A 189 -10.92 5.91 -1.37
N GLN A 190 -9.96 6.47 -2.13
CA GLN A 190 -9.26 5.71 -3.15
C GLN A 190 -8.35 4.63 -2.55
N ALA A 191 -7.66 4.90 -1.45
CA ALA A 191 -6.84 3.90 -0.76
C ALA A 191 -7.67 2.73 -0.25
N LYS A 192 -8.85 2.99 0.34
CA LYS A 192 -9.81 1.94 0.73
C LYS A 192 -10.26 1.09 -0.45
N VAL A 193 -10.60 1.74 -1.57
CA VAL A 193 -11.05 1.05 -2.79
C VAL A 193 -9.96 0.18 -3.40
N LEU A 194 -8.70 0.59 -3.25
CA LEU A 194 -7.55 -0.22 -3.70
C LEU A 194 -7.34 -1.45 -2.83
N ASP A 195 -8.10 -1.56 -1.72
CA ASP A 195 -7.96 -2.62 -0.71
C ASP A 195 -6.50 -2.76 -0.23
N MET A 196 -5.82 -1.61 -0.19
CA MET A 196 -4.43 -1.53 0.22
C MET A 196 -4.38 -1.24 1.72
N GLU A 197 -3.99 -2.23 2.44
CA GLU A 197 -3.74 -2.09 3.87
C GLU A 197 -2.25 -1.82 4.13
N ASP A 198 -1.97 -0.94 5.07
CA ASP A 198 -0.70 -0.79 5.76
C ASP A 198 0.51 -0.45 4.86
N ALA A 199 1.41 -1.38 4.59
CA ALA A 199 2.64 -1.14 3.84
C ALA A 199 2.41 -0.97 2.33
N ASP A 200 1.27 -1.37 1.81
CA ASP A 200 0.95 -1.31 0.38
C ASP A 200 0.81 0.12 -0.12
N VAL A 201 0.63 1.08 0.79
CA VAL A 201 0.62 2.50 0.44
C VAL A 201 1.89 2.97 -0.29
N PHE A 202 3.01 2.27 -0.14
CA PHE A 202 4.25 2.52 -0.89
C PHE A 202 4.17 2.13 -2.37
N ALA A 203 3.21 1.28 -2.72
CA ALA A 203 3.02 0.78 -4.07
C ALA A 203 1.91 1.52 -4.85
N LEU A 204 1.32 2.57 -4.28
CA LEU A 204 0.34 3.39 -4.95
C LEU A 204 0.96 3.98 -6.23
N GLY A 205 0.52 3.66 -7.39
CA GLY A 205 0.93 4.28 -8.64
C GLY A 205 0.38 5.72 -8.77
N LYS A 206 -0.04 6.15 -9.96
CA LYS A 206 -0.70 7.43 -10.15
C LYS A 206 -2.17 7.38 -9.72
N ALA A 207 -2.63 8.42 -9.05
CA ALA A 207 -4.01 8.60 -8.64
C ALA A 207 -4.95 8.89 -9.83
N SER A 208 -6.26 8.83 -9.58
CA SER A 208 -7.30 9.16 -10.55
C SER A 208 -7.29 10.63 -10.94
N ALA A 209 -7.70 10.94 -12.19
CA ALA A 209 -7.75 12.29 -12.74
C ALA A 209 -8.86 13.17 -12.14
N TYR A 210 -9.88 12.55 -11.55
CA TYR A 210 -10.97 13.22 -10.84
C TYR A 210 -11.07 12.66 -9.42
N PHE A 211 -11.73 13.41 -8.54
CA PHE A 211 -12.02 12.92 -7.19
C PHE A 211 -13.21 11.95 -7.22
N PRO A 212 -13.10 10.74 -6.64
CA PRO A 212 -14.22 9.84 -6.52
C PRO A 212 -15.30 10.44 -5.61
N VAL A 213 -16.57 10.21 -5.92
CA VAL A 213 -17.70 10.70 -5.10
C VAL A 213 -18.47 9.57 -4.44
N SER A 214 -18.38 8.36 -4.98
CA SER A 214 -18.93 7.16 -4.35
C SER A 214 -18.20 5.92 -4.81
N TYR A 215 -18.27 4.87 -4.01
CA TYR A 215 -18.03 3.52 -4.48
C TYR A 215 -19.09 2.56 -3.93
N THR A 216 -19.31 1.50 -4.67
CA THR A 216 -20.16 0.38 -4.27
C THR A 216 -19.35 -0.89 -4.40
N GLU A 217 -19.33 -1.68 -3.35
CA GLU A 217 -18.65 -2.96 -3.29
C GLU A 217 -19.67 -4.09 -3.08
N GLU A 218 -19.64 -5.05 -3.98
CA GLU A 218 -20.32 -6.32 -3.87
C GLU A 218 -19.28 -7.37 -3.46
N TYR A 219 -19.48 -8.04 -2.34
CA TYR A 219 -18.57 -9.06 -1.87
C TYR A 219 -19.23 -10.38 -1.57
N TYR A 220 -18.48 -11.44 -1.69
CA TYR A 220 -18.89 -12.80 -1.37
C TYR A 220 -17.83 -13.51 -0.53
N GLU A 221 -18.30 -14.40 0.33
CA GLU A 221 -17.49 -15.31 1.13
C GLU A 221 -18.04 -16.73 0.93
N LYS A 222 -17.15 -17.69 0.73
CA LYS A 222 -17.48 -19.11 0.63
C LYS A 222 -16.52 -19.90 1.52
N ASP A 223 -17.10 -20.64 2.41
CA ASP A 223 -16.44 -21.68 3.18
C ASP A 223 -17.07 -23.04 2.90
N SER A 224 -16.66 -24.07 3.62
CA SER A 224 -17.19 -25.44 3.46
C SER A 224 -18.68 -25.57 3.83
N GLU A 225 -19.25 -24.63 4.56
CA GLU A 225 -20.61 -24.72 5.15
C GLU A 225 -21.57 -23.65 4.64
N GLN A 226 -21.06 -22.44 4.28
CA GLN A 226 -21.89 -21.28 3.98
C GLN A 226 -21.40 -20.50 2.76
N ASN A 227 -22.37 -19.90 2.03
CA ASN A 227 -22.12 -18.86 1.05
C ASN A 227 -22.80 -17.58 1.53
N TYR A 228 -22.05 -16.49 1.60
CA TYR A 228 -22.56 -15.18 1.99
C TYR A 228 -22.28 -14.17 0.90
N GLU A 229 -23.27 -13.34 0.58
CA GLU A 229 -23.13 -12.23 -0.38
C GLU A 229 -23.71 -10.97 0.26
N ASN A 230 -23.05 -9.83 0.10
CA ASN A 230 -23.53 -8.54 0.60
C ASN A 230 -23.06 -7.40 -0.31
N GLU A 231 -23.68 -6.23 -0.14
CA GLU A 231 -23.35 -4.99 -0.83
C GLU A 231 -23.11 -3.87 0.20
N TYR A 232 -22.13 -3.05 -0.05
CA TYR A 232 -21.76 -1.92 0.77
C TYR A 232 -21.44 -0.70 -0.13
N SER A 233 -21.81 0.50 0.33
CA SER A 233 -21.55 1.74 -0.42
C SER A 233 -21.04 2.85 0.51
N GLU A 234 -20.11 3.65 0.01
CA GLU A 234 -19.66 4.87 0.68
C GLU A 234 -19.75 6.08 -0.27
N ASN A 235 -20.00 7.25 0.31
CA ASN A 235 -20.01 8.53 -0.38
C ASN A 235 -18.87 9.40 0.11
N MET A 236 -18.26 10.16 -0.81
CA MET A 236 -17.11 11.00 -0.53
C MET A 236 -17.35 12.43 -1.01
N THR A 237 -16.90 13.39 -0.22
CA THR A 237 -16.86 14.81 -0.61
C THR A 237 -15.58 15.45 -0.12
N TYR A 238 -15.16 16.55 -0.77
CA TYR A 238 -13.85 17.17 -0.57
C TYR A 238 -13.97 18.68 -0.31
N VAL A 239 -13.12 19.17 0.57
CA VAL A 239 -12.82 20.59 0.73
C VAL A 239 -11.36 20.81 0.34
N LEU A 240 -11.11 21.66 -0.64
CA LEU A 240 -9.78 21.98 -1.10
C LEU A 240 -9.26 23.27 -0.50
N ASN A 241 -7.94 23.37 -0.34
CA ASN A 241 -7.24 24.62 -0.11
C ASN A 241 -7.19 25.48 -1.38
N THR A 242 -6.74 26.72 -1.26
CA THR A 242 -6.60 27.64 -2.41
C THR A 242 -5.56 27.17 -3.43
N ASP A 243 -4.60 26.37 -3.01
CA ASP A 243 -3.56 25.75 -3.85
C ASP A 243 -3.97 24.38 -4.42
N LYS A 244 -5.26 24.03 -4.33
CA LYS A 244 -5.84 22.77 -4.80
C LYS A 244 -5.43 21.53 -4.04
N THR A 245 -4.65 21.64 -2.96
CA THR A 245 -4.42 20.50 -2.06
C THR A 245 -5.69 20.18 -1.26
N ILE A 246 -5.93 18.90 -0.94
CA ILE A 246 -7.08 18.51 -0.13
C ILE A 246 -6.88 19.06 1.30
N LYS A 247 -7.90 19.73 1.82
CA LYS A 247 -7.93 20.16 3.22
C LYS A 247 -8.64 19.12 4.10
N THR A 248 -9.77 18.65 3.61
CA THR A 248 -10.61 17.66 4.33
C THR A 248 -11.31 16.79 3.30
N GLU A 249 -11.30 15.51 3.51
CA GLU A 249 -12.14 14.51 2.85
C GLU A 249 -13.22 14.06 3.83
N TYR A 250 -14.43 13.92 3.36
CA TYR A 250 -15.54 13.35 4.13
C TYR A 250 -15.92 12.01 3.51
N ILE A 251 -15.93 10.95 4.32
CA ILE A 251 -16.39 9.64 3.93
C ILE A 251 -17.63 9.32 4.78
N ASN A 252 -18.78 9.16 4.13
CA ASN A 252 -20.07 9.02 4.79
C ASN A 252 -20.32 10.11 5.85
N GLY A 253 -19.86 11.34 5.58
CA GLY A 253 -19.98 12.48 6.47
C GLY A 253 -18.93 12.57 7.59
N SER A 254 -18.09 11.56 7.78
CA SER A 254 -16.98 11.57 8.74
C SER A 254 -15.78 12.33 8.16
N PRO A 255 -15.23 13.36 8.86
CA PRO A 255 -14.15 14.19 8.33
C PRO A 255 -12.77 13.56 8.55
N TYR A 256 -11.92 13.61 7.52
CA TYR A 256 -10.51 13.24 7.55
C TYR A 256 -9.66 14.43 7.11
N SER A 257 -8.81 14.92 7.99
CA SER A 257 -7.99 16.10 7.74
C SER A 257 -6.67 15.72 7.06
N TYR A 258 -6.22 16.60 6.16
CA TYR A 258 -4.94 16.49 5.45
C TYR A 258 -4.00 17.60 5.91
N SER A 259 -2.74 17.28 6.06
CA SER A 259 -1.67 18.23 6.34
C SER A 259 -0.50 18.01 5.41
N TYR A 260 0.23 19.09 5.13
CA TYR A 260 1.35 19.10 4.19
C TYR A 260 2.55 19.82 4.78
N VAL A 261 3.75 19.42 4.38
CA VAL A 261 5.00 20.12 4.65
C VAL A 261 5.55 20.67 3.34
N ALA A 262 6.10 21.90 3.37
CA ALA A 262 6.79 22.46 2.23
C ALA A 262 8.04 21.63 1.93
N ILE A 263 8.37 21.47 0.65
CA ILE A 263 9.66 20.95 0.24
C ILE A 263 10.64 22.09 0.41
N ASP A 264 11.54 21.96 1.39
CA ASP A 264 12.64 22.89 1.58
C ASP A 264 13.80 22.44 0.68
N ASN A 265 14.16 23.24 -0.30
CA ASN A 265 15.31 22.94 -1.18
C ASN A 265 16.66 23.18 -0.48
N ASP A 266 16.65 23.68 0.74
CA ASP A 266 17.83 23.78 1.60
C ASP A 266 17.94 22.51 2.47
N SER A 267 18.87 21.65 2.09
CA SER A 267 19.12 20.30 2.62
C SER A 267 19.42 20.19 4.12
N ASP A 268 19.43 21.29 4.87
CA ASP A 268 19.83 21.29 6.28
C ASP A 268 18.67 21.21 7.30
N ASN A 269 17.40 21.29 6.88
CA ASN A 269 16.27 21.42 7.80
C ASN A 269 15.18 20.34 7.77
N LEU A 270 15.25 19.36 6.88
CA LEU A 270 14.25 18.27 6.75
C LEU A 270 14.39 17.16 7.82
N LYS A 271 14.96 17.47 8.96
CA LYS A 271 14.84 16.60 10.14
C LYS A 271 13.45 16.78 10.74
N VAL A 272 12.45 16.12 10.18
CA VAL A 272 11.22 15.83 10.94
C VAL A 272 11.64 14.94 12.11
N ARG A 273 11.95 15.60 13.25
CA ARG A 273 12.25 14.91 14.50
C ARG A 273 11.06 14.02 14.83
N SER A 274 11.28 12.74 14.82
CA SER A 274 10.40 11.73 15.40
C SER A 274 10.14 12.08 16.88
N LEU A 275 9.05 12.80 17.12
CA LEU A 275 8.54 13.09 18.46
C LEU A 275 7.40 12.12 18.75
N LEU A 276 7.68 10.84 18.94
CA LEU A 276 6.68 9.92 19.48
C LEU A 276 7.30 8.99 20.54
N PRO A 277 6.54 8.72 21.62
CA PRO A 277 6.95 7.82 22.68
C PRO A 277 7.08 6.37 22.21
N SER A 278 7.93 5.63 22.89
CA SER A 278 8.45 4.31 22.55
C SER A 278 7.53 3.10 22.82
N ASP A 279 6.22 3.25 22.81
CA ASP A 279 5.31 2.09 22.94
C ASP A 279 4.92 1.58 21.55
N LYS A 280 5.90 1.05 20.84
CA LYS A 280 5.73 0.48 19.50
C LYS A 280 5.14 -0.92 19.63
N LYS A 281 3.91 -1.14 19.16
CA LYS A 281 3.49 -2.44 18.67
C LYS A 281 3.97 -2.52 17.22
N ASN A 282 5.03 -3.22 16.96
CA ASN A 282 5.57 -3.41 15.62
C ASN A 282 4.87 -4.57 14.94
N LEU A 283 4.69 -4.45 13.65
CA LEU A 283 4.22 -5.50 12.77
C LEU A 283 5.41 -6.38 12.41
N ASN A 284 5.41 -7.67 12.75
CA ASN A 284 6.43 -8.58 12.28
C ASN A 284 6.11 -9.12 10.88
N LEU A 285 7.11 -9.64 10.16
CA LEU A 285 6.95 -10.16 8.79
C LEU A 285 5.87 -11.24 8.69
N ARG A 286 5.76 -12.13 9.69
CA ARG A 286 4.73 -13.16 9.70
C ARG A 286 3.34 -12.54 9.67
N SER A 287 3.06 -11.60 10.56
CA SER A 287 1.75 -10.95 10.62
C SER A 287 1.47 -10.07 9.40
N PHE A 288 2.48 -9.52 8.74
CA PHE A 288 2.34 -8.77 7.51
C PHE A 288 1.83 -9.65 6.35
N PHE A 289 2.37 -10.86 6.18
CA PHE A 289 1.99 -11.77 5.09
C PHE A 289 0.81 -12.70 5.42
N ILE A 290 0.39 -12.85 6.68
CA ILE A 290 -0.70 -13.76 7.09
C ILE A 290 -1.99 -13.01 7.41
N ARG A 291 -1.99 -11.69 7.48
CA ARG A 291 -3.16 -10.87 7.85
C ARG A 291 -4.39 -11.07 6.98
N HIS A 292 -4.20 -11.31 5.70
CA HIS A 292 -5.31 -11.45 4.78
C HIS A 292 -6.05 -12.79 4.90
N HIS A 293 -5.49 -13.76 5.65
CA HIS A 293 -6.01 -15.13 5.71
C HIS A 293 -6.85 -15.44 6.95
N GLY A 294 -7.30 -14.44 7.69
CA GLY A 294 -8.01 -14.66 8.96
C GLY A 294 -8.96 -13.55 9.38
N ARG A 295 -9.62 -12.86 8.45
CA ARG A 295 -10.71 -11.95 8.84
C ARG A 295 -11.89 -12.77 9.33
N LYS A 296 -11.99 -12.94 10.67
CA LYS A 296 -13.20 -13.37 11.36
C LYS A 296 -14.02 -12.15 11.73
#